data_83750399d20e1cd4a6118cb628961b94
#
_entry.id   83750399d20e1cd4a6118cb628961b94
#
_cell.length_a   1.000
_cell.length_b   1.000
_cell.length_c   1.000
_cell.angle_alpha   90.00
_cell.angle_beta   90.00
_cell.angle_gamma   90.00
#
_symmetry.space_group_name_H-M   'P 1'
#
loop_
_entity.id
_entity.type
_entity.pdbx_description
1 polymer ?
#
loop_
_entity_poly.entity_id
_entity_poly.type
_entity_poly.pdbx_seq_one_letter_code
_entity_poly.pdbx_strand_id
1 'polypeptide(L)'
;VVHRTDVLPELVPWPGKGEVLWRSLAATSGDVLVFIDSDLVDFDAGFVPALLGPVLLRPGTQLVKGFYRRPLRIESAETGTGGGRVTELLARPLINALRPELAGVVQPLGGEYAATREFLESVPFAAGYGVEIGLLLDAHARYGLDGLAQVNLGVRKHRNRSLLELGVMSRQILGAALPRCGVAQAGGSAGITQFVQLGARFLPTESEVLVADRPPMRDVLAARSA
;
A
#
# COMPACT_ATOMS: atom_id res chain seq x y z
N VAL A 1 -11.41 -11.12 16.58
CA VAL A 1 -11.52 -9.91 15.74
C VAL A 1 -11.38 -8.72 16.68
N VAL A 2 -10.51 -7.79 16.35
CA VAL A 2 -10.28 -6.55 17.10
C VAL A 2 -10.73 -5.39 16.22
N HIS A 3 -11.57 -4.49 16.74
CA HIS A 3 -11.98 -3.31 16.00
C HIS A 3 -10.92 -2.21 16.14
N ARG A 4 -10.68 -1.45 15.06
CA ARG A 4 -9.62 -0.43 15.05
C ARG A 4 -9.74 0.64 16.12
N THR A 5 -10.96 0.95 16.58
CA THR A 5 -11.21 1.94 17.65
C THR A 5 -10.86 1.42 19.04
N ASP A 6 -10.74 0.10 19.21
CA ASP A 6 -10.40 -0.52 20.49
C ASP A 6 -8.88 -0.57 20.69
N VAL A 7 -8.13 -0.36 19.64
CA VAL A 7 -6.66 -0.27 19.65
C VAL A 7 -6.25 1.19 19.70
N LEU A 8 -5.49 1.60 20.71
CA LEU A 8 -5.10 3.00 20.93
C LEU A 8 -6.32 3.93 21.00
N PRO A 9 -7.28 3.68 21.92
CA PRO A 9 -8.57 4.40 21.94
C PRO A 9 -8.42 5.90 22.22
N GLU A 10 -7.30 6.32 22.79
CA GLU A 10 -6.94 7.72 23.04
C GLU A 10 -6.59 8.50 21.77
N LEU A 11 -6.29 7.80 20.66
CA LEU A 11 -5.95 8.44 19.39
C LEU A 11 -7.17 8.44 18.48
N VAL A 12 -7.53 9.62 17.98
CA VAL A 12 -8.61 9.76 16.98
C VAL A 12 -8.29 8.90 15.76
N PRO A 13 -9.17 7.95 15.37
CA PRO A 13 -8.93 7.08 14.23
C PRO A 13 -9.08 7.84 12.91
N TRP A 14 -8.12 7.65 12.01
CA TRP A 14 -8.21 8.16 10.64
C TRP A 14 -8.95 7.17 9.74
N PRO A 15 -9.53 7.65 8.63
CA PRO A 15 -10.10 6.76 7.62
C PRO A 15 -9.00 6.07 6.81
N GLY A 16 -9.32 4.90 6.27
CA GLY A 16 -8.52 4.22 5.27
C GLY A 16 -7.68 3.05 5.77
N LYS A 17 -7.08 2.35 4.81
CA LYS A 17 -6.37 1.09 5.00
C LYS A 17 -5.12 1.27 5.86
N GLY A 18 -4.32 2.29 5.58
CA GLY A 18 -3.08 2.53 6.31
C GLY A 18 -3.27 2.68 7.82
N GLU A 19 -4.34 3.32 8.25
CA GLU A 19 -4.69 3.43 9.67
C GLU A 19 -4.95 2.07 10.33
N VAL A 20 -5.69 1.20 9.64
CA VAL A 20 -5.99 -0.16 10.15
C VAL A 20 -4.71 -0.97 10.29
N LEU A 21 -3.85 -0.92 9.28
CA LEU A 21 -2.57 -1.63 9.29
C LEU A 21 -1.63 -1.08 10.37
N TRP A 22 -1.57 0.24 10.53
CA TRP A 22 -0.77 0.87 11.57
C TRP A 22 -1.21 0.45 12.97
N ARG A 23 -2.52 0.51 13.26
CA ARG A 23 -3.06 0.08 14.56
C ARG A 23 -2.85 -1.41 14.82
N SER A 24 -2.84 -2.25 13.80
CA SER A 24 -2.61 -3.68 13.96
C SER A 24 -1.25 -4.01 14.57
N LEU A 25 -0.25 -3.13 14.42
CA LEU A 25 1.06 -3.29 15.07
C LEU A 25 0.94 -3.28 16.60
N ALA A 26 0.12 -2.40 17.15
CA ALA A 26 -0.13 -2.34 18.60
C ALA A 26 -1.06 -3.46 19.10
N ALA A 27 -1.80 -4.12 18.20
CA ALA A 27 -2.74 -5.21 18.55
C ALA A 27 -2.13 -6.60 18.43
N THR A 28 -0.88 -6.71 17.98
CA THR A 28 -0.20 -7.99 17.74
C THR A 28 1.18 -8.01 18.38
N SER A 29 1.79 -9.19 18.54
CA SER A 29 3.10 -9.35 19.21
C SER A 29 4.09 -10.22 18.43
N GLY A 30 3.73 -10.75 17.25
CA GLY A 30 4.64 -11.58 16.45
C GLY A 30 5.79 -10.76 15.84
N ASP A 31 6.98 -11.34 15.68
CA ASP A 31 8.17 -10.69 15.12
C ASP A 31 8.08 -10.43 13.62
N VAL A 32 7.23 -11.17 12.93
CA VAL A 32 6.91 -11.00 11.51
C VAL A 32 5.40 -10.86 11.35
N LEU A 33 4.96 -9.87 10.59
CA LEU A 33 3.56 -9.66 10.28
C LEU A 33 3.30 -9.99 8.82
N VAL A 34 2.18 -10.66 8.57
CA VAL A 34 1.66 -10.94 7.22
C VAL A 34 0.36 -10.17 7.06
N PHE A 35 0.29 -9.38 6.01
CA PHE A 35 -0.91 -8.64 5.62
C PHE A 35 -1.53 -9.28 4.39
N ILE A 36 -2.85 -9.47 4.44
CA ILE A 36 -3.63 -10.05 3.36
C ILE A 36 -4.93 -9.27 3.27
N ASP A 37 -5.29 -8.82 2.08
CA ASP A 37 -6.55 -8.12 1.83
C ASP A 37 -7.73 -9.04 2.13
N SER A 38 -8.72 -8.54 2.86
CA SER A 38 -9.89 -9.32 3.30
C SER A 38 -10.96 -9.51 2.21
N ASP A 39 -10.85 -8.81 1.08
CA ASP A 39 -11.78 -8.85 -0.05
C ASP A 39 -11.34 -9.80 -1.18
N LEU A 40 -10.42 -10.71 -0.86
CA LEU A 40 -9.98 -11.76 -1.77
C LEU A 40 -11.12 -12.71 -2.11
N VAL A 41 -11.36 -12.92 -3.41
CA VAL A 41 -12.36 -13.90 -3.87
C VAL A 41 -11.82 -15.32 -3.75
N ASP A 42 -10.54 -15.53 -4.08
CA ASP A 42 -9.88 -16.82 -4.10
C ASP A 42 -8.67 -16.78 -3.13
N PHE A 43 -8.93 -16.88 -1.82
CA PHE A 43 -7.86 -16.98 -0.82
C PHE A 43 -7.28 -18.37 -0.81
N ASP A 44 -5.95 -18.46 -0.87
CA ASP A 44 -5.19 -19.72 -0.69
C ASP A 44 -4.36 -19.62 0.61
N ALA A 45 -4.52 -20.59 1.48
CA ALA A 45 -3.74 -20.68 2.72
C ALA A 45 -2.22 -20.74 2.47
N GLY A 46 -1.79 -21.18 1.30
CA GLY A 46 -0.40 -21.16 0.83
C GLY A 46 0.20 -19.75 0.69
N PHE A 47 -0.63 -18.68 0.66
CA PHE A 47 -0.12 -17.30 0.62
C PHE A 47 0.70 -16.96 1.87
N VAL A 48 0.27 -17.43 3.04
CA VAL A 48 0.96 -17.15 4.30
C VAL A 48 2.38 -17.72 4.31
N PRO A 49 2.61 -19.03 4.12
CA PRO A 49 3.96 -19.58 4.07
C PRO A 49 4.79 -19.03 2.90
N ALA A 50 4.18 -18.73 1.75
CA ALA A 50 4.90 -18.13 0.63
C ALA A 50 5.46 -16.74 0.99
N LEU A 51 4.68 -15.90 1.66
CA LEU A 51 5.11 -14.58 2.10
C LEU A 51 6.12 -14.64 3.25
N LEU A 52 5.97 -15.59 4.18
CA LEU A 52 6.88 -15.77 5.31
C LEU A 52 8.24 -16.33 4.90
N GLY A 53 8.28 -17.20 3.89
CA GLY A 53 9.48 -17.93 3.49
C GLY A 53 10.72 -17.03 3.33
N PRO A 54 10.69 -15.99 2.48
CA PRO A 54 11.87 -15.13 2.30
C PRO A 54 12.30 -14.39 3.56
N VAL A 55 11.36 -13.93 4.43
CA VAL A 55 11.72 -13.26 5.69
C VAL A 55 12.45 -14.21 6.63
N LEU A 56 12.01 -15.47 6.69
CA LEU A 56 12.55 -16.47 7.63
C LEU A 56 13.83 -17.13 7.13
N LEU A 57 13.96 -17.29 5.81
CA LEU A 57 15.03 -18.11 5.22
C LEU A 57 16.15 -17.30 4.56
N ARG A 58 15.90 -16.02 4.23
CA ARG A 58 16.92 -15.14 3.61
C ARG A 58 17.32 -14.04 4.58
N PRO A 59 18.51 -14.11 5.17
CA PRO A 59 19.00 -13.07 6.09
C PRO A 59 18.96 -11.68 5.46
N GLY A 60 18.52 -10.69 6.23
CA GLY A 60 18.43 -9.29 5.80
C GLY A 60 17.11 -8.91 5.11
N THR A 61 16.26 -9.86 4.71
CA THR A 61 14.97 -9.55 4.13
C THR A 61 14.05 -8.92 5.18
N GLN A 62 13.56 -7.72 4.89
CA GLN A 62 12.70 -6.94 5.78
C GLN A 62 11.27 -6.81 5.27
N LEU A 63 11.08 -6.78 3.94
CA LEU A 63 9.79 -6.67 3.29
C LEU A 63 9.69 -7.65 2.11
N VAL A 64 8.67 -8.48 2.12
CA VAL A 64 8.32 -9.40 1.03
C VAL A 64 7.01 -8.97 0.40
N LYS A 65 7.03 -8.65 -0.90
CA LYS A 65 5.83 -8.28 -1.66
C LYS A 65 5.28 -9.48 -2.41
N GLY A 66 4.01 -9.78 -2.22
CA GLY A 66 3.28 -10.72 -3.07
C GLY A 66 2.99 -10.10 -4.44
N PHE A 67 3.13 -10.90 -5.49
CA PHE A 67 2.64 -10.54 -6.82
C PHE A 67 1.85 -11.70 -7.43
N TYR A 68 0.96 -11.37 -8.37
CA TYR A 68 0.09 -12.33 -9.04
C TYR A 68 -0.29 -11.83 -10.42
N ARG A 69 -0.70 -12.74 -11.29
CA ARG A 69 -1.26 -12.36 -12.60
C ARG A 69 -2.71 -11.91 -12.41
N ARG A 70 -3.06 -10.81 -13.03
CA ARG A 70 -4.45 -10.33 -13.16
C ARG A 70 -4.90 -10.53 -14.61
N PRO A 71 -5.73 -11.52 -14.91
CA PRO A 71 -6.30 -11.63 -16.24
C PRO A 71 -7.23 -10.43 -16.46
N LEU A 72 -6.91 -9.62 -17.47
CA LEU A 72 -7.82 -8.60 -17.99
C LEU A 72 -8.75 -9.28 -19.00
N ARG A 73 -10.04 -9.30 -18.74
CA ARG A 73 -11.03 -9.62 -19.76
C ARG A 73 -11.20 -8.38 -20.65
N ILE A 74 -10.52 -8.36 -21.77
CA ILE A 74 -10.81 -7.48 -22.88
C ILE A 74 -11.45 -8.39 -23.93
N GLU A 75 -12.76 -8.25 -24.14
CA GLU A 75 -13.58 -8.92 -25.16
C GLU A 75 -12.91 -10.14 -25.81
N SER A 76 -13.21 -11.34 -25.30
CA SER A 76 -12.82 -12.65 -25.84
C SER A 76 -11.34 -13.05 -25.89
N ALA A 77 -10.39 -12.24 -25.44
CA ALA A 77 -8.99 -12.66 -25.30
C ALA A 77 -8.48 -12.46 -23.86
N GLU A 78 -8.03 -13.52 -23.22
CA GLU A 78 -7.27 -13.44 -21.97
C GLU A 78 -5.86 -12.95 -22.27
N THR A 79 -5.61 -11.65 -22.13
CA THR A 79 -4.25 -11.13 -22.15
C THR A 79 -3.66 -11.21 -20.76
N GLY A 80 -2.64 -12.05 -20.59
CA GLY A 80 -1.99 -12.34 -19.31
C GLY A 80 -1.12 -11.21 -18.71
N THR A 81 -1.31 -9.98 -19.13
CA THR A 81 -0.53 -8.81 -18.71
C THR A 81 -1.42 -7.79 -18.02
N GLY A 82 -1.60 -7.91 -16.71
CA GLY A 82 -2.43 -6.96 -16.04
C GLY A 82 -2.01 -6.69 -14.60
N GLY A 83 -1.26 -5.64 -14.38
CA GLY A 83 -1.27 -4.88 -13.14
C GLY A 83 -2.63 -4.20 -12.95
N GLY A 84 -2.96 -3.72 -11.73
CA GLY A 84 -4.11 -2.84 -11.55
C GLY A 84 -3.89 -1.54 -12.34
N ARG A 85 -4.98 -0.91 -12.82
CA ARG A 85 -4.92 0.35 -13.59
C ARG A 85 -4.06 1.41 -12.90
N VAL A 86 -4.17 1.58 -11.59
CA VAL A 86 -3.35 2.53 -10.83
C VAL A 86 -1.88 2.08 -10.77
N THR A 87 -1.61 0.79 -10.74
CA THR A 87 -0.24 0.26 -10.81
C THR A 87 0.41 0.64 -12.13
N GLU A 88 -0.25 0.37 -13.26
CA GLU A 88 0.33 0.59 -14.60
C GLU A 88 0.36 2.06 -15.01
N LEU A 89 -0.68 2.84 -14.64
CA LEU A 89 -0.84 4.23 -15.09
C LEU A 89 -0.23 5.26 -14.14
N LEU A 90 0.06 4.88 -12.90
CA LEU A 90 0.62 5.79 -11.91
C LEU A 90 1.88 5.23 -11.23
N ALA A 91 1.77 4.11 -10.49
CA ALA A 91 2.86 3.68 -9.62
C ALA A 91 4.10 3.26 -10.42
N ARG A 92 3.93 2.53 -11.52
CA ARG A 92 5.03 2.09 -12.37
C ARG A 92 5.75 3.27 -13.07
N PRO A 93 5.05 4.20 -13.75
CA PRO A 93 5.69 5.40 -14.28
C PRO A 93 6.40 6.24 -13.23
N LEU A 94 5.77 6.43 -12.05
CA LEU A 94 6.36 7.17 -10.95
C LEU A 94 7.66 6.51 -10.44
N ILE A 95 7.64 5.19 -10.20
CA ILE A 95 8.81 4.44 -9.76
C ILE A 95 9.92 4.54 -10.81
N ASN A 96 9.62 4.32 -12.09
CA ASN A 96 10.62 4.40 -13.16
C ASN A 96 11.25 5.80 -13.28
N ALA A 97 10.48 6.84 -13.00
CA ALA A 97 10.97 8.22 -13.07
C ALA A 97 11.79 8.64 -11.84
N LEU A 98 11.40 8.20 -10.63
CA LEU A 98 11.92 8.74 -9.38
C LEU A 98 12.74 7.74 -8.55
N ARG A 99 12.57 6.44 -8.78
CA ARG A 99 13.25 5.33 -8.09
C ARG A 99 13.45 4.15 -9.04
N PRO A 100 14.22 4.33 -10.13
CA PRO A 100 14.38 3.31 -11.17
C PRO A 100 14.93 1.99 -10.64
N GLU A 101 15.60 1.97 -9.49
CA GLU A 101 16.09 0.76 -8.80
C GLU A 101 14.94 -0.19 -8.44
N LEU A 102 13.75 0.36 -8.18
CA LEU A 102 12.54 -0.41 -7.87
C LEU A 102 11.72 -0.81 -9.10
N ALA A 103 12.19 -0.53 -10.32
CA ALA A 103 11.45 -0.86 -11.55
C ALA A 103 11.15 -2.37 -11.70
N GLY A 104 11.97 -3.23 -11.08
CA GLY A 104 11.76 -4.68 -11.01
C GLY A 104 10.67 -5.15 -10.05
N VAL A 105 10.05 -4.26 -9.26
CA VAL A 105 8.94 -4.62 -8.38
C VAL A 105 7.67 -4.83 -9.19
N VAL A 106 7.19 -6.07 -9.25
CA VAL A 106 6.06 -6.48 -10.11
C VAL A 106 4.76 -5.83 -9.67
N GLN A 107 4.48 -5.83 -8.36
CA GLN A 107 3.26 -5.21 -7.81
C GLN A 107 3.56 -4.28 -6.62
N PRO A 108 3.99 -3.05 -6.88
CA PRO A 108 4.34 -2.10 -5.83
C PRO A 108 3.16 -1.77 -4.89
N LEU A 109 1.94 -1.80 -5.41
CA LEU A 109 0.71 -1.52 -4.68
C LEU A 109 -0.01 -2.78 -4.17
N GLY A 110 0.61 -3.96 -4.26
CA GLY A 110 0.00 -5.21 -3.77
C GLY A 110 -0.25 -5.16 -2.27
N GLY A 111 -1.45 -5.56 -1.84
CA GLY A 111 -1.87 -5.57 -0.44
C GLY A 111 -1.46 -6.83 0.32
N GLU A 112 -0.92 -7.81 -0.38
CA GLU A 112 -0.38 -9.05 0.18
C GLU A 112 1.13 -8.90 0.37
N TYR A 113 1.58 -8.84 1.62
CA TYR A 113 3.00 -8.74 1.95
C TYR A 113 3.30 -9.22 3.36
N ALA A 114 4.54 -9.57 3.60
CA ALA A 114 5.07 -9.82 4.93
C ALA A 114 6.23 -8.89 5.22
N ALA A 115 6.40 -8.52 6.48
CA ALA A 115 7.53 -7.71 6.90
C ALA A 115 7.90 -7.99 8.36
N THR A 116 9.15 -7.67 8.72
CA THR A 116 9.59 -7.73 10.12
C THR A 116 8.88 -6.64 10.92
N ARG A 117 8.56 -6.95 12.17
CA ARG A 117 8.00 -5.98 13.12
C ARG A 117 8.93 -4.79 13.30
N GLU A 118 10.22 -5.06 13.46
CA GLU A 118 11.24 -4.02 13.63
C GLU A 118 11.17 -2.97 12.52
N PHE A 119 11.09 -3.41 11.26
CA PHE A 119 10.92 -2.49 10.14
C PHE A 119 9.59 -1.73 10.24
N LEU A 120 8.47 -2.44 10.38
CA LEU A 120 7.14 -1.82 10.37
C LEU A 120 6.96 -0.79 11.50
N GLU A 121 7.44 -1.10 12.70
CA GLU A 121 7.34 -0.17 13.83
C GLU A 121 8.28 1.03 13.72
N SER A 122 9.30 0.94 12.86
CA SER A 122 10.31 1.99 12.70
C SER A 122 9.99 3.04 11.66
N VAL A 123 8.97 2.83 10.81
CA VAL A 123 8.62 3.71 9.69
C VAL A 123 7.25 4.36 9.87
N PRO A 124 7.03 5.55 9.27
CA PRO A 124 5.71 6.16 9.24
C PRO A 124 4.77 5.38 8.33
N PHE A 125 3.48 5.39 8.64
CA PHE A 125 2.44 4.75 7.83
C PHE A 125 1.58 5.80 7.14
N ALA A 126 1.64 5.83 5.83
CA ALA A 126 0.76 6.68 5.04
C ALA A 126 -0.71 6.26 5.22
N ALA A 127 -1.58 7.23 5.37
CA ALA A 127 -3.01 6.99 5.45
C ALA A 127 -3.56 6.42 4.13
N GLY A 128 -4.66 5.69 4.20
CA GLY A 128 -5.38 5.19 3.04
C GLY A 128 -4.54 4.25 2.17
N TYR A 129 -4.63 4.43 0.87
CA TYR A 129 -3.97 3.60 -0.14
C TYR A 129 -2.52 4.00 -0.44
N GLY A 130 -1.97 4.96 0.29
CA GLY A 130 -0.55 5.30 0.20
C GLY A 130 0.37 4.36 0.97
N VAL A 131 -0.18 3.49 1.82
CA VAL A 131 0.61 2.66 2.74
C VAL A 131 1.55 1.71 2.03
N GLU A 132 1.10 1.00 1.00
CA GLU A 132 1.91 0.00 0.31
C GLU A 132 3.11 0.61 -0.42
N ILE A 133 2.90 1.72 -1.12
CA ILE A 133 4.00 2.42 -1.79
C ILE A 133 4.93 3.09 -0.78
N GLY A 134 4.37 3.62 0.30
CA GLY A 134 5.14 4.20 1.40
C GLY A 134 6.10 3.18 2.01
N LEU A 135 5.59 2.02 2.43
CA LEU A 135 6.39 0.94 3.00
C LEU A 135 7.46 0.42 2.03
N LEU A 136 7.13 0.30 0.73
CA LEU A 136 8.10 -0.11 -0.28
C LEU A 136 9.26 0.88 -0.40
N LEU A 137 8.95 2.17 -0.48
CA LEU A 137 9.96 3.23 -0.59
C LEU A 137 10.81 3.36 0.69
N ASP A 138 10.18 3.26 1.86
CA ASP A 138 10.88 3.31 3.15
C ASP A 138 11.78 2.08 3.37
N ALA A 139 11.34 0.88 2.97
CA ALA A 139 12.17 -0.32 3.03
C ALA A 139 13.38 -0.22 2.09
N HIS A 140 13.18 0.24 0.86
CA HIS A 140 14.28 0.45 -0.09
C HIS A 140 15.26 1.51 0.40
N ALA A 141 14.78 2.62 0.94
CA ALA A 141 15.64 3.69 1.44
C ALA A 141 16.53 3.25 2.61
N ARG A 142 16.07 2.29 3.44
CA ARG A 142 16.80 1.80 4.61
C ARG A 142 17.69 0.61 4.34
N TYR A 143 17.26 -0.31 3.50
CA TYR A 143 17.88 -1.63 3.35
C TYR A 143 18.29 -1.93 1.91
N GLY A 144 18.03 -1.01 0.98
CA GLY A 144 18.29 -1.25 -0.45
C GLY A 144 17.43 -2.38 -1.01
N LEU A 145 17.82 -2.91 -2.17
CA LEU A 145 17.15 -4.05 -2.79
C LEU A 145 17.35 -5.36 -2.01
N ASP A 146 18.42 -5.47 -1.25
CA ASP A 146 18.72 -6.68 -0.44
C ASP A 146 17.71 -6.89 0.68
N GLY A 147 17.11 -5.81 1.19
CA GLY A 147 16.02 -5.88 2.18
C GLY A 147 14.66 -6.27 1.59
N LEU A 148 14.55 -6.40 0.27
CA LEU A 148 13.32 -6.66 -0.44
C LEU A 148 13.28 -8.06 -1.06
N ALA A 149 12.13 -8.71 -1.03
CA ALA A 149 11.88 -9.92 -1.78
C ALA A 149 10.48 -9.88 -2.42
N GLN A 150 10.25 -10.74 -3.41
CA GLN A 150 8.97 -10.88 -4.07
C GLN A 150 8.60 -12.34 -4.20
N VAL A 151 7.32 -12.67 -4.02
CA VAL A 151 6.80 -14.04 -4.18
C VAL A 151 5.60 -14.06 -5.11
N ASN A 152 5.53 -15.07 -5.96
CA ASN A 152 4.42 -15.27 -6.87
C ASN A 152 3.27 -15.99 -6.14
N LEU A 153 2.13 -15.33 -6.01
CA LEU A 153 0.92 -15.85 -5.39
C LEU A 153 -0.10 -16.39 -6.43
N GLY A 154 0.33 -16.60 -7.67
CA GLY A 154 -0.49 -17.22 -8.70
C GLY A 154 -1.38 -16.24 -9.48
N VAL A 155 -2.68 -16.50 -9.52
CA VAL A 155 -3.67 -15.72 -10.28
C VAL A 155 -4.71 -15.16 -9.31
N ARG A 156 -5.07 -13.89 -9.45
CA ARG A 156 -6.04 -13.25 -8.58
C ARG A 156 -7.11 -12.50 -9.38
N LYS A 157 -8.37 -12.63 -8.95
CA LYS A 157 -9.50 -11.83 -9.45
C LYS A 157 -9.79 -10.69 -8.50
N HIS A 158 -10.01 -9.50 -9.03
CA HIS A 158 -10.39 -8.30 -8.28
C HIS A 158 -11.72 -7.74 -8.74
N ARG A 159 -12.40 -7.06 -7.82
CA ARG A 159 -13.53 -6.20 -8.17
C ARG A 159 -13.02 -4.93 -8.85
N ASN A 160 -13.70 -4.52 -9.91
CA ASN A 160 -13.41 -3.26 -10.59
C ASN A 160 -13.96 -2.08 -9.79
N ARG A 161 -13.13 -1.05 -9.60
CA ARG A 161 -13.54 0.25 -9.06
C ARG A 161 -13.79 1.24 -10.18
N SER A 162 -14.60 2.26 -9.93
CA SER A 162 -14.82 3.37 -10.85
C SER A 162 -13.53 4.19 -11.05
N LEU A 163 -13.44 4.94 -12.15
CA LEU A 163 -12.29 5.84 -12.39
C LEU A 163 -12.21 6.95 -11.34
N LEU A 164 -13.33 7.43 -10.83
CA LEU A 164 -13.35 8.43 -9.76
C LEU A 164 -12.70 7.91 -8.48
N GLU A 165 -13.07 6.71 -8.05
CA GLU A 165 -12.46 6.06 -6.87
C GLU A 165 -10.96 5.79 -7.09
N LEU A 166 -10.57 5.37 -8.31
CA LEU A 166 -9.16 5.17 -8.64
C LEU A 166 -8.38 6.49 -8.67
N GLY A 167 -9.02 7.61 -9.04
CA GLY A 167 -8.42 8.94 -8.97
C GLY A 167 -8.10 9.36 -7.53
N VAL A 168 -9.04 9.17 -6.60
CA VAL A 168 -8.82 9.40 -5.17
C VAL A 168 -7.68 8.53 -4.63
N MET A 169 -7.69 7.23 -4.96
CA MET A 169 -6.60 6.31 -4.61
C MET A 169 -5.26 6.79 -5.16
N SER A 170 -5.23 7.22 -6.42
CA SER A 170 -4.02 7.73 -7.07
C SER A 170 -3.46 8.97 -6.35
N ARG A 171 -4.34 9.88 -5.91
CA ARG A 171 -3.94 11.07 -5.14
C ARG A 171 -3.30 10.72 -3.79
N GLN A 172 -3.82 9.70 -3.10
CA GLN A 172 -3.22 9.19 -1.85
C GLN A 172 -1.84 8.58 -2.10
N ILE A 173 -1.71 7.77 -3.16
CA ILE A 173 -0.44 7.14 -3.53
C ILE A 173 0.61 8.20 -3.89
N LEU A 174 0.26 9.21 -4.68
CA LEU A 174 1.14 10.34 -4.98
C LEU A 174 1.55 11.07 -3.71
N GLY A 175 0.60 11.35 -2.83
CA GLY A 175 0.84 12.03 -1.57
C GLY A 175 1.84 11.31 -0.67
N ALA A 176 1.82 9.99 -0.65
CA ALA A 176 2.77 9.18 0.10
C ALA A 176 4.13 9.05 -0.59
N ALA A 177 4.14 8.93 -1.93
CA ALA A 177 5.35 8.64 -2.68
C ALA A 177 6.24 9.87 -2.93
N LEU A 178 5.66 11.02 -3.30
CA LEU A 178 6.43 12.21 -3.69
C LEU A 178 7.38 12.70 -2.60
N PRO A 179 6.96 12.87 -1.32
CA PRO A 179 7.89 13.27 -0.25
C PRO A 179 9.02 12.26 -0.03
N ARG A 180 8.71 10.94 -0.09
CA ARG A 180 9.70 9.87 0.02
C ARG A 180 10.69 9.84 -1.15
N CYS A 181 10.30 10.43 -2.25
CA CYS A 181 11.16 10.62 -3.42
C CYS A 181 11.89 11.98 -3.43
N GLY A 182 11.73 12.81 -2.39
CA GLY A 182 12.36 14.13 -2.33
C GLY A 182 11.67 15.19 -3.20
N VAL A 183 10.44 14.93 -3.66
CA VAL A 183 9.65 15.86 -4.47
C VAL A 183 8.68 16.59 -3.58
N ALA A 184 8.81 17.92 -3.54
CA ALA A 184 7.89 18.78 -2.81
C ALA A 184 6.50 18.76 -3.44
N GLN A 185 5.48 18.71 -2.60
CA GLN A 185 4.10 18.90 -3.03
C GLN A 185 3.73 20.40 -2.88
N ALA A 186 2.91 20.91 -3.79
CA ALA A 186 2.33 22.24 -3.62
C ALA A 186 1.48 22.24 -2.34
N GLY A 187 1.77 23.19 -1.44
CA GLY A 187 1.04 23.32 -0.18
C GLY A 187 -0.43 23.66 -0.41
N GLY A 188 -1.28 23.20 0.49
CA GLY A 188 -2.64 23.72 0.68
C GLY A 188 -3.80 22.84 0.25
N SER A 189 -3.69 21.95 -0.72
CA SER A 189 -4.83 21.12 -1.12
C SER A 189 -4.60 19.62 -0.85
N ALA A 190 -5.28 19.13 0.17
CA ALA A 190 -5.42 17.69 0.41
C ALA A 190 -6.57 17.07 -0.40
N GLY A 191 -6.95 17.67 -1.54
CA GLY A 191 -8.10 17.25 -2.35
C GLY A 191 -7.73 16.81 -3.75
N ILE A 192 -8.76 16.35 -4.47
CA ILE A 192 -8.75 16.12 -5.90
C ILE A 192 -10.05 16.63 -6.52
N THR A 193 -9.95 17.42 -7.58
CA THR A 193 -11.09 17.82 -8.41
C THR A 193 -11.16 16.90 -9.62
N GLN A 194 -12.32 16.30 -9.83
CA GLN A 194 -12.63 15.41 -10.96
C GLN A 194 -13.88 15.95 -11.66
N PHE A 195 -14.15 15.50 -12.87
CA PHE A 195 -15.31 15.95 -13.63
C PHE A 195 -16.24 14.79 -13.97
N VAL A 196 -17.52 15.00 -13.74
CA VAL A 196 -18.59 14.07 -14.10
C VAL A 196 -19.41 14.66 -15.24
N GLN A 197 -19.64 13.89 -16.28
CA GLN A 197 -20.49 14.32 -17.38
C GLN A 197 -21.96 14.10 -17.03
N LEU A 198 -22.76 15.18 -17.13
CA LEU A 198 -24.20 15.14 -16.99
C LEU A 198 -24.83 15.77 -18.25
N GLY A 199 -25.34 14.95 -19.12
CA GLY A 199 -25.79 15.38 -20.46
C GLY A 199 -24.61 15.95 -21.27
N ALA A 200 -24.74 17.20 -21.71
CA ALA A 200 -23.67 17.92 -22.43
C ALA A 200 -22.72 18.72 -21.51
N ARG A 201 -22.88 18.65 -20.20
CA ARG A 201 -22.09 19.45 -19.24
C ARG A 201 -21.11 18.58 -18.47
N PHE A 202 -19.95 19.15 -18.16
CA PHE A 202 -18.99 18.59 -17.22
C PHE A 202 -19.07 19.37 -15.91
N LEU A 203 -19.43 18.67 -14.84
CA LEU A 203 -19.55 19.24 -13.49
C LEU A 203 -18.36 18.82 -12.65
N PRO A 204 -17.70 19.75 -11.95
CA PRO A 204 -16.63 19.41 -11.04
C PRO A 204 -17.19 18.64 -9.83
N THR A 205 -16.44 17.63 -9.40
CA THR A 205 -16.68 16.89 -8.16
C THR A 205 -15.41 16.94 -7.36
N GLU A 206 -15.49 17.46 -6.14
CA GLU A 206 -14.35 17.56 -5.23
C GLU A 206 -14.40 16.43 -4.20
N SER A 207 -13.24 15.85 -3.92
CA SER A 207 -13.07 14.86 -2.87
C SER A 207 -11.92 15.28 -1.98
N GLU A 208 -12.15 15.31 -0.67
CA GLU A 208 -11.07 15.44 0.30
C GLU A 208 -10.25 14.15 0.32
N VAL A 209 -8.93 14.30 0.36
CA VAL A 209 -7.99 13.18 0.37
C VAL A 209 -7.05 13.36 1.54
N LEU A 210 -7.11 12.46 2.50
CA LEU A 210 -6.15 12.46 3.60
C LEU A 210 -4.78 12.01 3.06
N VAL A 211 -3.85 12.96 3.05
CA VAL A 211 -2.45 12.77 2.69
C VAL A 211 -1.63 13.11 3.93
N ALA A 212 -1.51 12.14 4.81
CA ALA A 212 -0.75 12.28 6.06
C ALA A 212 -0.18 10.93 6.46
N ASP A 213 0.88 10.94 7.23
CA ASP A 213 1.49 9.75 7.79
C ASP A 213 1.24 9.69 9.31
N ARG A 214 0.90 8.49 9.80
CA ARG A 214 1.02 8.18 11.22
C ARG A 214 2.51 8.05 11.57
N PRO A 215 2.91 8.50 12.78
CA PRO A 215 4.29 8.34 13.22
C PRO A 215 4.68 6.87 13.34
N PRO A 216 5.98 6.54 13.37
CA PRO A 216 6.45 5.20 13.68
C PRO A 216 5.79 4.66 14.96
N MET A 217 5.28 3.42 14.91
CA MET A 217 4.56 2.84 16.07
C MET A 217 5.44 2.76 17.32
N ARG A 218 6.72 2.49 17.17
CA ARG A 218 7.67 2.47 18.29
C ARG A 218 7.69 3.78 19.09
N ASP A 219 7.56 4.93 18.40
CA ASP A 219 7.58 6.24 19.06
C ASP A 219 6.30 6.45 19.88
N VAL A 220 5.17 5.96 19.36
CA VAL A 220 3.87 6.00 20.07
C VAL A 220 3.90 5.09 21.30
N LEU A 221 4.42 3.87 21.18
CA LEU A 221 4.51 2.93 22.29
C LEU A 221 5.49 3.41 23.36
N ALA A 222 6.62 3.99 22.97
CA ALA A 222 7.58 4.59 23.91
C ALA A 222 6.96 5.75 24.70
N ALA A 223 6.21 6.63 24.05
CA ALA A 223 5.53 7.75 24.70
C ALA A 223 4.42 7.31 25.68
N ARG A 224 3.85 6.11 25.53
CA ARG A 224 2.86 5.53 26.45
C ARG A 224 3.48 4.87 27.67
N SER A 225 4.74 4.51 27.57
CA SER A 225 5.49 3.82 28.66
C SER A 225 6.25 4.80 29.56
N ALA A 226 6.31 6.08 29.16
CA ALA A 226 6.94 7.18 29.91
C ALA A 226 5.92 7.90 30.79
#